data_551197f67b3d356294524acdec69e754
#
_entry.id   551197f67b3d356294524acdec69e754
#
_cell.length_a   1.000
_cell.length_b   1.000
_cell.length_c   1.000
_cell.angle_alpha   90.00
_cell.angle_beta   90.00
_cell.angle_gamma   90.00
#
_symmetry.space_group_name_H-M   'P 1'
#
loop_
_entity.id
_entity.type
_entity.pdbx_description
1 polymer ?
#
loop_
_entity_poly.entity_id
_entity_poly.type
_entity_poly.pdbx_seq_one_letter_code
_entity_poly.pdbx_strand_id
1 'polypeptide(L)'
;MDVEEIKINRAGSKTVVAVALDSDNRPDLDTLEVVSGEISEAFDGAEESGVIAFGGQGYTLEVSTPGVDHPLTLPRHWRRNRGRLVTWDDGGTKRTGRIGALNDSETEVVLISREGKNMCVDVRKVAEIGQAVVEIEFATVPADERAVADEDFNIAAERREEHK
;
A
#
# COMPACT_ATOMS: atom_id res chain seq x y z
N MET A 1 -5.84 -11.95 -3.59
CA MET A 1 -6.29 -10.80 -2.78
C MET A 1 -5.70 -10.94 -1.39
N ASP A 2 -5.19 -9.86 -0.83
CA ASP A 2 -4.50 -9.87 0.46
C ASP A 2 -5.30 -9.10 1.50
N VAL A 3 -5.29 -9.60 2.72
CA VAL A 3 -5.82 -8.86 3.87
C VAL A 3 -4.74 -7.89 4.34
N GLU A 4 -5.01 -6.61 4.23
CA GLU A 4 -4.06 -5.56 4.62
C GLU A 4 -4.26 -5.11 6.06
N GLU A 5 -5.50 -5.10 6.54
CA GLU A 5 -5.80 -4.70 7.90
C GLU A 5 -7.10 -5.33 8.39
N ILE A 6 -7.16 -5.64 9.66
CA ILE A 6 -8.39 -6.02 10.38
C ILE A 6 -8.47 -5.16 11.63
N LYS A 7 -9.54 -4.40 11.75
CA LYS A 7 -9.86 -3.62 12.95
C LYS A 7 -11.15 -4.10 13.58
N ILE A 8 -11.13 -4.32 14.88
CA ILE A 8 -12.33 -4.68 15.65
C ILE A 8 -12.64 -3.53 16.60
N ASN A 9 -13.76 -2.86 16.36
CA ASN A 9 -14.25 -1.78 17.18
C ASN A 9 -15.50 -2.20 17.94
N ARG A 10 -15.51 -1.96 19.23
CA ARG A 10 -16.69 -2.17 20.06
C ARG A 10 -17.31 -0.83 20.42
N ALA A 11 -18.57 -0.65 20.07
CA ALA A 11 -19.37 0.53 20.42
C ALA A 11 -20.61 0.07 21.20
N GLY A 12 -20.54 0.10 22.52
CA GLY A 12 -21.59 -0.43 23.38
C GLY A 12 -21.75 -1.94 23.22
N SER A 13 -22.96 -2.38 22.83
CA SER A 13 -23.26 -3.80 22.55
C SER A 13 -22.95 -4.23 21.11
N LYS A 14 -22.54 -3.30 20.24
CA LYS A 14 -22.23 -3.55 18.83
C LYS A 14 -20.76 -3.76 18.61
N THR A 15 -20.42 -4.80 17.84
CA THR A 15 -19.07 -5.06 17.36
C THR A 15 -19.01 -4.81 15.86
N VAL A 16 -18.06 -3.99 15.42
CA VAL A 16 -17.78 -3.75 13.99
C VAL A 16 -16.42 -4.37 13.66
N VAL A 17 -16.42 -5.26 12.67
CA VAL A 17 -15.19 -5.83 12.11
C VAL A 17 -14.95 -5.18 10.77
N ALA A 18 -13.91 -4.35 10.69
CA ALA A 18 -13.50 -3.70 9.45
C ALA A 18 -12.30 -4.46 8.86
N VAL A 19 -12.46 -4.91 7.61
CA VAL A 19 -11.42 -5.64 6.88
C VAL A 19 -11.04 -4.84 5.65
N ALA A 20 -9.77 -4.49 5.53
CA ALA A 20 -9.22 -3.86 4.34
C ALA A 20 -8.54 -4.91 3.47
N LEU A 21 -8.96 -4.98 2.21
CA LEU A 21 -8.48 -5.93 1.21
C LEU A 21 -7.88 -5.19 0.01
N ASP A 22 -6.79 -5.71 -0.51
CA ASP A 22 -6.19 -5.18 -1.73
C ASP A 22 -5.64 -6.31 -2.62
N SER A 23 -5.34 -5.97 -3.86
CA SER A 23 -4.70 -6.86 -4.84
C SER A 23 -3.97 -6.04 -5.88
N ASP A 24 -3.12 -6.68 -6.69
CA ASP A 24 -2.37 -5.99 -7.75
C ASP A 24 -3.29 -5.29 -8.75
N ASN A 25 -4.43 -5.90 -9.06
CA ASN A 25 -5.54 -5.25 -9.73
C ASN A 25 -6.54 -4.82 -8.66
N ARG A 26 -6.55 -3.55 -8.34
CA ARG A 26 -7.40 -3.01 -7.27
C ARG A 26 -8.83 -3.54 -7.36
N PRO A 27 -9.37 -4.18 -6.32
CA PRO A 27 -10.70 -4.76 -6.37
C PRO A 27 -11.77 -3.67 -6.53
N ASP A 28 -12.75 -3.95 -7.36
CA ASP A 28 -13.93 -3.12 -7.51
C ASP A 28 -15.00 -3.44 -6.44
N LEU A 29 -16.09 -2.68 -6.43
CA LEU A 29 -17.16 -2.85 -5.46
C LEU A 29 -17.84 -4.23 -5.58
N ASP A 30 -18.03 -4.72 -6.78
CA ASP A 30 -18.66 -6.02 -7.01
C ASP A 30 -17.80 -7.17 -6.44
N THR A 31 -16.49 -7.10 -6.66
CA THR A 31 -15.52 -8.04 -6.09
C THR A 31 -15.52 -7.98 -4.57
N LEU A 32 -15.55 -6.79 -3.98
CA LEU A 32 -15.60 -6.61 -2.52
C LEU A 32 -16.90 -7.16 -1.94
N GLU A 33 -18.04 -7.02 -2.63
CA GLU A 33 -19.33 -7.56 -2.20
C GLU A 33 -19.29 -9.09 -2.14
N VAL A 34 -18.77 -9.76 -3.18
CA VAL A 34 -18.61 -11.20 -3.20
C VAL A 34 -17.74 -11.71 -2.06
N VAL A 35 -16.57 -11.10 -1.88
CA VAL A 35 -15.64 -11.48 -0.81
C VAL A 35 -16.20 -11.17 0.57
N SER A 36 -16.96 -10.09 0.72
CA SER A 36 -17.67 -9.78 1.97
C SER A 36 -18.63 -10.89 2.37
N GLY A 37 -19.38 -11.45 1.40
CA GLY A 37 -20.23 -12.61 1.61
C GLY A 37 -19.47 -13.85 2.08
N GLU A 38 -18.35 -14.16 1.45
CA GLU A 38 -17.47 -15.28 1.82
C GLU A 38 -16.89 -15.12 3.24
N ILE A 39 -16.46 -13.92 3.59
CA ILE A 39 -15.94 -13.61 4.94
C ILE A 39 -17.06 -13.75 5.98
N SER A 40 -18.25 -13.25 5.68
CA SER A 40 -19.41 -13.36 6.57
C SER A 40 -19.78 -14.82 6.84
N GLU A 41 -19.82 -15.65 5.81
CA GLU A 41 -20.06 -17.10 5.96
C GLU A 41 -18.99 -17.77 6.81
N ALA A 42 -17.70 -17.42 6.61
CA ALA A 42 -16.60 -17.96 7.41
C ALA A 42 -16.70 -17.56 8.89
N PHE A 43 -17.07 -16.32 9.19
CA PHE A 43 -17.25 -15.85 10.56
C PHE A 43 -18.46 -16.49 11.25
N ASP A 44 -19.58 -16.63 10.53
CA ASP A 44 -20.77 -17.30 11.05
C ASP A 44 -20.48 -18.77 11.39
N GLY A 45 -19.77 -19.47 10.51
CA GLY A 45 -19.30 -20.84 10.76
C GLY A 45 -18.36 -20.95 11.94
N ALA A 46 -17.46 -19.98 12.12
CA ALA A 46 -16.52 -19.94 13.24
C ALA A 46 -17.23 -19.63 14.58
N GLU A 47 -18.28 -18.79 14.58
CA GLU A 47 -19.14 -18.56 15.74
C GLU A 47 -19.91 -19.82 16.13
N GLU A 48 -20.53 -20.48 15.17
CA GLU A 48 -21.29 -21.73 15.40
C GLU A 48 -20.41 -22.84 15.97
N SER A 49 -19.16 -22.94 15.54
CA SER A 49 -18.19 -23.92 16.04
C SER A 49 -17.54 -23.52 17.37
N GLY A 50 -17.80 -22.30 17.85
CA GLY A 50 -17.23 -21.78 19.11
C GLY A 50 -15.76 -21.33 19.03
N VAL A 51 -15.21 -21.23 17.82
CA VAL A 51 -13.82 -20.75 17.59
C VAL A 51 -13.70 -19.27 17.90
N ILE A 52 -14.73 -18.48 17.56
CA ILE A 52 -14.80 -17.05 17.86
C ILE A 52 -16.15 -16.72 18.52
N ALA A 53 -16.18 -15.63 19.29
CA ALA A 53 -17.39 -15.11 19.90
C ALA A 53 -17.39 -13.58 19.83
N PHE A 54 -18.41 -13.00 19.16
CA PHE A 54 -18.57 -11.55 19.09
C PHE A 54 -19.40 -10.98 20.26
N GLY A 55 -20.03 -11.83 21.04
CA GLY A 55 -20.89 -11.46 22.17
C GLY A 55 -22.25 -10.88 21.75
N GLY A 56 -23.15 -10.75 22.71
CA GLY A 56 -24.46 -10.12 22.72
C GLY A 56 -25.26 -10.04 21.41
N GLN A 57 -24.99 -9.08 20.59
CA GLN A 57 -25.78 -8.77 19.36
C GLN A 57 -25.08 -9.15 18.05
N GLY A 58 -24.02 -9.97 18.11
CA GLY A 58 -23.27 -10.36 16.93
C GLY A 58 -22.29 -9.26 16.44
N TYR A 59 -22.07 -9.20 15.14
CA TYR A 59 -21.11 -8.27 14.54
C TYR A 59 -21.65 -7.63 13.25
N THR A 60 -21.08 -6.49 12.91
CA THR A 60 -21.24 -5.88 11.58
C THR A 60 -19.91 -5.99 10.84
N LEU A 61 -19.93 -6.50 9.62
CA LEU A 61 -18.75 -6.62 8.76
C LEU A 61 -18.70 -5.44 7.78
N GLU A 62 -17.56 -4.74 7.78
CA GLU A 62 -17.24 -3.71 6.79
C GLU A 62 -16.02 -4.15 5.98
N VAL A 63 -16.17 -4.29 4.67
CA VAL A 63 -15.08 -4.67 3.76
C VAL A 63 -14.79 -3.50 2.82
N SER A 64 -13.53 -3.09 2.77
CA SER A 64 -13.08 -1.96 1.96
C SER A 64 -11.68 -2.18 1.42
N THR A 65 -11.20 -1.25 0.61
CA THR A 65 -9.77 -1.17 0.25
C THR A 65 -9.04 -0.27 1.26
N PRO A 66 -7.70 -0.43 1.41
CA PRO A 66 -6.92 0.45 2.28
C PRO A 66 -7.04 1.91 1.84
N GLY A 67 -7.11 2.83 2.82
CA GLY A 67 -7.05 4.26 2.56
C GLY A 67 -5.70 4.71 2.01
N VAL A 68 -5.65 5.92 1.43
CA VAL A 68 -4.40 6.51 0.91
C VAL A 68 -3.37 6.80 2.01
N ASP A 69 -3.80 6.91 3.25
CA ASP A 69 -2.98 7.11 4.44
C ASP A 69 -2.42 5.80 5.03
N HIS A 70 -2.76 4.65 4.43
CA HIS A 70 -2.24 3.35 4.87
C HIS A 70 -0.73 3.27 4.61
N PRO A 71 0.11 2.97 5.63
CA PRO A 71 1.55 2.93 5.47
C PRO A 71 2.01 1.83 4.50
N LEU A 72 3.05 2.11 3.74
CA LEU A 72 3.71 1.13 2.89
C LEU A 72 4.72 0.32 3.72
N THR A 73 4.36 -0.88 4.12
CA THR A 73 5.18 -1.73 4.99
C THR A 73 5.71 -2.99 4.32
N LEU A 74 5.04 -3.47 3.28
CA LEU A 74 5.40 -4.69 2.55
C LEU A 74 5.76 -4.38 1.10
N PRO A 75 6.62 -5.21 0.45
CA PRO A 75 7.00 -5.00 -0.94
C PRO A 75 5.82 -4.82 -1.91
N ARG A 76 4.74 -5.60 -1.72
CA ARG A 76 3.54 -5.48 -2.54
C ARG A 76 2.89 -4.09 -2.47
N HIS A 77 3.00 -3.39 -1.33
CA HIS A 77 2.49 -2.04 -1.18
C HIS A 77 3.23 -1.07 -2.11
N TRP A 78 4.53 -1.20 -2.23
CA TRP A 78 5.37 -0.43 -3.15
C TRP A 78 5.05 -0.75 -4.61
N ARG A 79 4.95 -2.04 -4.96
CA ARG A 79 4.59 -2.48 -6.31
C ARG A 79 3.26 -1.91 -6.77
N ARG A 80 2.23 -1.96 -5.92
CA ARG A 80 0.88 -1.47 -6.21
C ARG A 80 0.77 0.03 -6.35
N ASN A 81 1.72 0.76 -5.76
CA ASN A 81 1.76 2.21 -5.78
C ASN A 81 2.82 2.80 -6.72
N ARG A 82 3.36 1.99 -7.62
CA ARG A 82 4.32 2.45 -8.63
C ARG A 82 3.78 3.64 -9.41
N GLY A 83 4.60 4.65 -9.62
CA GLY A 83 4.24 5.89 -10.31
C GLY A 83 3.64 6.98 -9.42
N ARG A 84 3.34 6.68 -8.16
CA ARG A 84 2.76 7.63 -7.21
C ARG A 84 3.85 8.33 -6.39
N LEU A 85 3.54 9.52 -5.90
CA LEU A 85 4.39 10.20 -4.91
C LEU A 85 4.27 9.53 -3.55
N VAL A 86 5.40 9.41 -2.87
CA VAL A 86 5.50 8.86 -1.52
C VAL A 86 6.36 9.77 -0.65
N THR A 87 5.97 9.94 0.59
CA THR A 87 6.79 10.61 1.62
C THR A 87 7.24 9.56 2.64
N TRP A 88 8.52 9.57 2.97
CA TRP A 88 9.09 8.65 3.96
C TRP A 88 10.01 9.38 4.94
N ASP A 89 10.27 8.75 6.07
CA ASP A 89 11.25 9.22 7.05
C ASP A 89 12.62 8.64 6.71
N ASP A 90 13.58 9.52 6.51
CA ASP A 90 15.00 9.17 6.24
C ASP A 90 15.87 9.68 7.40
N GLY A 91 15.92 8.91 8.48
CA GLY A 91 16.70 9.24 9.65
C GLY A 91 16.26 10.53 10.38
N GLY A 92 14.95 10.78 10.46
CA GLY A 92 14.36 11.97 11.09
C GLY A 92 14.11 13.12 10.12
N THR A 93 14.46 12.96 8.85
CA THR A 93 14.16 13.94 7.79
C THR A 93 13.11 13.37 6.84
N LYS A 94 12.04 14.10 6.63
CA LYS A 94 11.02 13.70 5.63
C LYS A 94 11.52 13.96 4.23
N ARG A 95 11.43 12.93 3.41
CA ARG A 95 11.76 13.00 1.97
C ARG A 95 10.53 12.63 1.15
N THR A 96 10.43 13.21 -0.02
CA THR A 96 9.37 12.93 -0.99
C THR A 96 9.98 12.52 -2.33
N GLY A 97 9.41 11.50 -2.94
CA GLY A 97 9.83 11.03 -4.26
C GLY A 97 8.74 10.23 -4.93
N ARG A 98 8.98 9.86 -6.18
CA ARG A 98 8.07 9.02 -6.96
C ARG A 98 8.55 7.57 -6.94
N ILE A 99 7.61 6.66 -6.75
CA ILE A 99 7.89 5.23 -6.70
C ILE A 99 8.15 4.71 -8.11
N GLY A 100 9.31 4.13 -8.34
CA GLY A 100 9.66 3.43 -9.56
C GLY A 100 9.49 1.92 -9.42
N ALA A 101 10.24 1.16 -10.24
CA ALA A 101 10.21 -0.29 -10.23
C ALA A 101 10.84 -0.90 -8.98
N LEU A 102 10.36 -2.09 -8.59
CA LEU A 102 11.09 -2.97 -7.69
C LEU A 102 11.98 -3.92 -8.50
N ASN A 103 13.05 -4.42 -7.86
CA ASN A 103 13.85 -5.49 -8.42
C ASN A 103 13.07 -6.82 -8.40
N ASP A 104 13.60 -7.86 -9.07
CA ASP A 104 12.91 -9.16 -9.19
C ASP A 104 12.63 -9.83 -7.85
N SER A 105 13.52 -9.66 -6.88
CA SER A 105 13.35 -10.19 -5.51
C SER A 105 12.45 -9.34 -4.62
N GLU A 106 11.97 -8.19 -5.11
CA GLU A 106 11.15 -7.22 -4.37
C GLU A 106 11.80 -6.73 -3.06
N THR A 107 13.13 -6.66 -3.03
CA THR A 107 13.90 -6.18 -1.88
C THR A 107 14.33 -4.73 -2.01
N GLU A 108 14.40 -4.21 -3.23
CA GLU A 108 14.85 -2.85 -3.54
C GLU A 108 13.84 -2.14 -4.44
N VAL A 109 13.70 -0.84 -4.24
CA VAL A 109 12.80 0.04 -5.00
C VAL A 109 13.55 1.25 -5.54
N VAL A 110 13.24 1.63 -6.76
CA VAL A 110 13.71 2.90 -7.36
C VAL A 110 12.84 4.03 -6.82
N LEU A 111 13.49 5.09 -6.35
CA LEU A 111 12.85 6.33 -5.90
C LEU A 111 13.37 7.50 -6.73
N ILE A 112 12.45 8.29 -7.28
CA ILE A 112 12.75 9.43 -8.12
C ILE A 112 12.38 10.69 -7.37
N SER A 113 13.35 11.56 -7.14
CA SER A 113 13.16 12.83 -6.42
C SER A 113 13.68 14.00 -7.25
N ARG A 114 13.45 15.21 -6.77
CA ARG A 114 14.00 16.42 -7.38
C ARG A 114 14.74 17.24 -6.36
N GLU A 115 15.90 17.73 -6.79
CA GLU A 115 16.65 18.77 -6.10
C GLU A 115 16.67 20.02 -6.99
N GLY A 116 15.76 20.97 -6.72
CA GLY A 116 15.51 22.11 -7.60
C GLY A 116 14.94 21.66 -8.96
N LYS A 117 15.70 21.89 -10.03
CA LYS A 117 15.33 21.46 -11.40
C LYS A 117 15.89 20.09 -11.79
N ASN A 118 16.79 19.54 -10.98
CA ASN A 118 17.48 18.29 -11.27
C ASN A 118 16.68 17.10 -10.76
N MET A 119 16.47 16.12 -11.63
CA MET A 119 15.90 14.83 -11.27
C MET A 119 16.99 13.93 -10.72
N CYS A 120 16.75 13.33 -9.57
CA CYS A 120 17.64 12.40 -8.90
C CYS A 120 16.98 11.03 -8.82
N VAL A 121 17.76 9.99 -9.15
CA VAL A 121 17.29 8.59 -9.03
C VAL A 121 18.11 7.91 -7.94
N ASP A 122 17.42 7.28 -7.00
CA ASP A 122 18.03 6.50 -5.93
C ASP A 122 17.42 5.09 -5.88
N VAL A 123 18.17 4.16 -5.30
CA VAL A 123 17.70 2.80 -5.05
C VAL A 123 17.80 2.56 -3.55
N ARG A 124 16.70 2.18 -2.94
CA ARG A 124 16.60 1.91 -1.51
C ARG A 124 16.11 0.50 -1.24
N LYS A 125 16.64 -0.10 -0.20
CA LYS A 125 16.08 -1.36 0.32
C LYS A 125 14.74 -1.07 0.98
N VAL A 126 13.71 -1.78 0.56
CA VAL A 126 12.35 -1.61 1.08
C VAL A 126 12.30 -1.76 2.60
N ALA A 127 13.04 -2.72 3.15
CA ALA A 127 13.09 -2.98 4.60
C ALA A 127 13.76 -1.85 5.42
N GLU A 128 14.53 -0.99 4.78
CA GLU A 128 15.26 0.12 5.44
C GLU A 128 14.55 1.47 5.31
N ILE A 129 13.48 1.54 4.53
CA ILE A 129 12.70 2.78 4.39
C ILE A 129 11.81 2.95 5.62
N GLY A 130 12.00 4.06 6.33
CA GLY A 130 11.14 4.44 7.45
C GLY A 130 9.73 4.80 7.00
N GLN A 131 8.83 5.00 7.94
CA GLN A 131 7.40 5.25 7.70
C GLN A 131 7.08 5.96 6.37
N ALA A 132 6.54 5.20 5.41
CA ALA A 132 6.25 5.68 4.07
C ALA A 132 4.74 5.72 3.83
N VAL A 133 4.26 6.84 3.30
CA VAL A 133 2.84 7.06 2.99
C VAL A 133 2.73 7.70 1.61
N VAL A 134 1.79 7.23 0.82
CA VAL A 134 1.50 7.81 -0.49
C VAL A 134 0.91 9.22 -0.32
N GLU A 135 1.42 10.16 -1.10
CA GLU A 135 0.89 11.53 -1.16
C GLU A 135 -0.17 11.67 -2.25
N ILE A 136 -1.18 12.48 -1.98
CA ILE A 136 -2.17 12.85 -2.99
C ILE A 136 -1.55 13.90 -3.90
N GLU A 137 -1.47 13.61 -5.20
CA GLU A 137 -0.91 14.51 -6.20
C GLU A 137 -2.02 15.09 -7.06
N PHE A 138 -2.20 16.40 -6.99
CA PHE A 138 -3.21 17.13 -7.78
C PHE A 138 -2.65 17.68 -9.09
N ALA A 139 -1.33 17.84 -9.17
CA ALA A 139 -0.66 18.32 -10.37
C ALA A 139 -0.43 17.19 -11.38
N THR A 140 -0.23 17.55 -12.65
CA THR A 140 0.16 16.60 -13.69
C THR A 140 1.54 16.03 -13.38
N VAL A 141 1.68 14.72 -13.48
CA VAL A 141 2.98 14.04 -13.29
C VAL A 141 3.97 14.53 -14.36
N PRO A 142 5.17 15.01 -13.96
CA PRO A 142 6.20 15.38 -14.93
C PRO A 142 6.56 14.21 -15.83
N ALA A 143 6.64 14.46 -17.14
CA ALA A 143 6.85 13.41 -18.13
C ALA A 143 8.18 12.65 -17.96
N ASP A 144 9.22 13.34 -17.53
CA ASP A 144 10.53 12.75 -17.26
C ASP A 144 10.52 11.81 -16.04
N GLU A 145 9.83 12.19 -14.97
CA GLU A 145 9.66 11.33 -13.80
C GLU A 145 8.82 10.09 -14.13
N ARG A 146 7.74 10.28 -14.88
CA ARG A 146 6.87 9.18 -15.31
C ARG A 146 7.63 8.18 -16.17
N ALA A 147 8.44 8.66 -17.11
CA ALA A 147 9.26 7.81 -17.96
C ALA A 147 10.19 6.91 -17.13
N VAL A 148 10.88 7.46 -16.14
CA VAL A 148 11.78 6.69 -15.26
C VAL A 148 10.99 5.74 -14.34
N ALA A 149 9.83 6.16 -13.85
CA ALA A 149 8.98 5.31 -13.02
C ALA A 149 8.46 4.08 -13.79
N ASP A 150 8.26 4.20 -15.10
CA ASP A 150 7.79 3.13 -15.97
C ASP A 150 8.93 2.24 -16.52
N GLU A 151 10.19 2.62 -16.34
CA GLU A 151 11.36 1.84 -16.76
C GLU A 151 11.54 0.56 -15.92
N ASP A 152 12.17 -0.46 -16.51
CA ASP A 152 12.63 -1.63 -15.77
C ASP A 152 13.62 -1.22 -14.65
N PHE A 153 13.62 -1.97 -13.56
CA PHE A 153 14.46 -1.68 -12.40
C PHE A 153 15.93 -1.46 -12.76
N ASN A 154 16.52 -2.36 -13.56
CA ASN A 154 17.94 -2.27 -13.91
C ASN A 154 18.25 -1.02 -14.71
N ILE A 155 17.39 -0.65 -15.67
CA ILE A 155 17.55 0.55 -16.50
C ILE A 155 17.46 1.81 -15.64
N ALA A 156 16.47 1.89 -14.79
CA ALA A 156 16.29 3.04 -13.89
C ALA A 156 17.42 3.15 -12.86
N ALA A 157 17.91 2.03 -12.34
CA ALA A 157 18.99 2.00 -11.37
C ALA A 157 20.35 2.46 -11.94
N GLU A 158 20.60 2.24 -13.25
CA GLU A 158 21.82 2.75 -13.91
C GLU A 158 21.89 4.27 -13.87
N ARG A 159 20.76 4.98 -13.86
CA ARG A 159 20.69 6.44 -13.76
C ARG A 159 21.24 6.99 -12.44
N ARG A 160 21.26 6.18 -11.39
CA ARG A 160 21.90 6.52 -10.11
C ARG A 160 23.39 6.77 -10.26
N GLU A 161 24.05 6.01 -11.13
CA GLU A 161 25.49 6.10 -11.36
C GLU A 161 25.89 7.31 -12.22
N GLU A 162 24.99 7.76 -13.10
CA GLU A 162 25.22 8.91 -13.99
C GLU A 162 25.22 10.25 -13.24
N HIS A 163 24.66 10.31 -12.01
CA HIS A 163 24.51 11.51 -11.19
C HIS A 163 25.50 11.62 -10.03
N LYS A 164 26.47 10.73 -9.97
CA LYS A 164 27.55 10.81 -8.97
C LYS A 164 28.70 11.74 -9.49
#